data_ddec28ae8eb161719c59c6c69806aff0
#
_entry.id   ddec28ae8eb161719c59c6c69806aff0
#
_cell.length_a   1.000
_cell.length_b   1.000
_cell.length_c   1.000
_cell.angle_alpha   90.00
_cell.angle_beta   90.00
_cell.angle_gamma   90.00
#
_symmetry.space_group_name_H-M   'P 1'
#
loop_
_entity.id
_entity.type
_entity.pdbx_description
1 polymer ?
#
loop_
_entity_poly.entity_id
_entity_poly.type
_entity_poly.pdbx_seq_one_letter_code
_entity_poly.pdbx_strand_id
1 'polypeptide(L)'
;MGYASDMRVVIVGATGNSGTALLRRLRTEPDVEAIGIARRAPENNGPYAGLEWHSVDVGRDDAPRRLVRIFDGADAVVNLAWQIQPSHDARRLYRTNVLGSRTVFQAALRAGVATLVQASSVGVYAPGPKWAYVKETWLRTGIPESSYSRHKAMVERMLDEIESDHPTLRVVRIRPGLIFQRDAGTEIGRYFAGPLVPVRLLRLGWVPLLPANPGLRLQAVHADDVADAYLRVLRADVRGAFNIAAEPVLDPATLAREFHGIPVPVPGFALQGAAALSWWLRLQPVDRGWVKLALKAPLMCCDRAAGELGWRPETDAVSALREVVAGLAERAGRPESPPLRPGTSRSGLLRGRRDP
;
A
#
# COMPACT_ATOMS: atom_id res chain seq x y z
N MET A 1 -23.58 -19.59 -27.81
CA MET A 1 -22.56 -18.74 -27.19
C MET A 1 -23.02 -18.49 -25.77
N GLY A 2 -22.44 -19.19 -24.79
CA GLY A 2 -22.73 -18.90 -23.37
C GLY A 2 -22.13 -17.56 -23.05
N TYR A 3 -22.95 -16.64 -22.54
CA TYR A 3 -22.44 -15.42 -21.89
C TYR A 3 -21.58 -15.89 -20.71
N ALA A 4 -20.27 -15.67 -20.78
CA ALA A 4 -19.44 -15.75 -19.60
C ALA A 4 -20.05 -14.73 -18.61
N SER A 5 -20.47 -15.17 -17.43
CA SER A 5 -20.94 -14.26 -16.39
C SER A 5 -19.77 -13.35 -16.03
N ASP A 6 -19.99 -12.05 -16.05
CA ASP A 6 -19.00 -11.07 -15.67
C ASP A 6 -18.50 -11.37 -14.24
N MET A 7 -17.17 -11.41 -14.03
CA MET A 7 -16.60 -11.61 -12.72
C MET A 7 -16.89 -10.39 -11.85
N ARG A 8 -17.67 -10.55 -10.77
CA ARG A 8 -18.04 -9.48 -9.85
C ARG A 8 -17.00 -9.32 -8.73
N VAL A 9 -16.27 -8.21 -8.75
CA VAL A 9 -15.15 -7.93 -7.84
C VAL A 9 -15.45 -6.73 -6.95
N VAL A 10 -15.50 -6.95 -5.63
CA VAL A 10 -15.69 -5.87 -4.65
C VAL A 10 -14.34 -5.43 -4.10
N ILE A 11 -14.03 -4.14 -4.22
CA ILE A 11 -12.73 -3.55 -3.83
C ILE A 11 -12.93 -2.67 -2.58
N VAL A 12 -12.45 -3.11 -1.45
CA VAL A 12 -12.49 -2.36 -0.18
C VAL A 12 -11.26 -1.46 -0.06
N GLY A 13 -11.45 -0.15 0.02
CA GLY A 13 -10.36 0.83 -0.04
C GLY A 13 -10.04 1.28 -1.47
N ALA A 14 -11.02 1.21 -2.35
CA ALA A 14 -10.89 1.44 -3.80
C ALA A 14 -10.39 2.84 -4.20
N THR A 15 -10.49 3.85 -3.33
CA THR A 15 -10.00 5.22 -3.61
C THR A 15 -8.55 5.46 -3.21
N GLY A 16 -7.87 4.52 -2.55
CA GLY A 16 -6.46 4.65 -2.16
C GLY A 16 -5.50 4.49 -3.35
N ASN A 17 -4.19 4.60 -3.07
CA ASN A 17 -3.13 4.48 -4.06
C ASN A 17 -3.27 3.21 -4.93
N SER A 18 -3.24 2.03 -4.31
CA SER A 18 -3.41 0.75 -5.03
C SER A 18 -4.81 0.55 -5.59
N GLY A 19 -5.85 1.03 -4.88
CA GLY A 19 -7.25 0.90 -5.32
C GLY A 19 -7.51 1.67 -6.60
N THR A 20 -6.99 2.88 -6.70
CA THR A 20 -7.10 3.72 -7.92
C THR A 20 -6.42 3.07 -9.11
N ALA A 21 -5.22 2.51 -8.91
CA ALA A 21 -4.50 1.79 -9.96
C ALA A 21 -5.26 0.51 -10.38
N LEU A 22 -5.79 -0.25 -9.41
CA LEU A 22 -6.57 -1.44 -9.70
C LEU A 22 -7.85 -1.11 -10.48
N LEU A 23 -8.60 -0.08 -10.08
CA LEU A 23 -9.77 0.35 -10.83
C LEU A 23 -9.42 0.76 -12.26
N ARG A 24 -8.30 1.49 -12.45
CA ARG A 24 -7.80 1.85 -13.79
C ARG A 24 -7.51 0.61 -14.64
N ARG A 25 -6.90 -0.41 -14.05
CA ARG A 25 -6.57 -1.66 -14.72
C ARG A 25 -7.82 -2.49 -15.06
N LEU A 26 -8.78 -2.59 -14.12
CA LEU A 26 -10.01 -3.37 -14.34
C LEU A 26 -10.94 -2.75 -15.39
N ARG A 27 -10.89 -1.44 -15.61
CA ARG A 27 -11.67 -0.78 -16.68
C ARG A 27 -11.31 -1.26 -18.10
N THR A 28 -10.14 -1.86 -18.27
CA THR A 28 -9.74 -2.46 -19.57
C THR A 28 -10.20 -3.90 -19.73
N GLU A 29 -10.88 -4.46 -18.73
CA GLU A 29 -11.37 -5.83 -18.70
C GLU A 29 -12.90 -5.83 -18.80
N PRO A 30 -13.47 -6.08 -19.99
CA PRO A 30 -14.91 -5.98 -20.22
C PRO A 30 -15.73 -7.08 -19.51
N ASP A 31 -15.06 -8.14 -19.07
CA ASP A 31 -15.61 -9.28 -18.34
C ASP A 31 -15.51 -9.14 -16.81
N VAL A 32 -15.20 -7.93 -16.30
CA VAL A 32 -15.08 -7.67 -14.86
C VAL A 32 -15.99 -6.53 -14.45
N GLU A 33 -16.96 -6.84 -13.58
CA GLU A 33 -17.78 -5.84 -12.88
C GLU A 33 -17.09 -5.44 -11.56
N ALA A 34 -16.60 -4.21 -11.46
CA ALA A 34 -15.94 -3.71 -10.27
C ALA A 34 -16.89 -2.85 -9.41
N ILE A 35 -16.94 -3.14 -8.11
CA ILE A 35 -17.70 -2.38 -7.10
C ILE A 35 -16.72 -1.74 -6.12
N GLY A 36 -16.84 -0.44 -5.90
CA GLY A 36 -15.95 0.32 -5.03
C GLY A 36 -16.50 0.52 -3.62
N ILE A 37 -15.68 0.21 -2.60
CA ILE A 37 -15.97 0.58 -1.20
C ILE A 37 -14.89 1.53 -0.71
N ALA A 38 -15.33 2.67 -0.15
CA ALA A 38 -14.47 3.65 0.48
C ALA A 38 -15.18 4.31 1.67
N ARG A 39 -14.46 4.96 2.58
CA ARG A 39 -15.06 5.74 3.67
C ARG A 39 -15.85 6.96 3.17
N ARG A 40 -15.40 7.53 2.07
CA ARG A 40 -16.05 8.62 1.33
C ARG A 40 -16.00 8.25 -0.14
N ALA A 41 -17.17 8.23 -0.78
CA ALA A 41 -17.24 7.98 -2.22
C ALA A 41 -16.42 9.04 -2.97
N PRO A 42 -15.75 8.66 -4.05
CA PRO A 42 -15.07 9.62 -4.92
C PRO A 42 -16.08 10.39 -5.78
N GLU A 43 -15.60 11.42 -6.47
CA GLU A 43 -16.36 12.04 -7.54
C GLU A 43 -16.47 11.07 -8.73
N ASN A 44 -17.62 11.07 -9.39
CA ASN A 44 -17.91 10.16 -10.52
C ASN A 44 -17.15 10.58 -11.79
N ASN A 45 -15.83 10.50 -11.76
CA ASN A 45 -14.95 10.90 -12.86
C ASN A 45 -13.69 10.01 -12.93
N GLY A 46 -12.99 10.02 -14.07
CA GLY A 46 -11.75 9.28 -14.29
C GLY A 46 -11.92 7.78 -14.03
N PRO A 47 -11.02 7.14 -13.23
CA PRO A 47 -11.09 5.70 -12.96
C PRO A 47 -12.30 5.30 -12.10
N TYR A 48 -13.03 6.26 -11.52
CA TYR A 48 -14.18 6.03 -10.64
C TYR A 48 -15.53 6.15 -11.36
N ALA A 49 -15.54 6.62 -12.61
CA ALA A 49 -16.76 6.89 -13.35
C ALA A 49 -17.52 5.61 -13.71
N GLY A 50 -18.85 5.63 -13.53
CA GLY A 50 -19.74 4.54 -13.91
C GLY A 50 -19.70 3.31 -13.03
N LEU A 51 -18.97 3.34 -11.90
CA LEU A 51 -18.91 2.23 -10.96
C LEU A 51 -19.98 2.36 -9.87
N GLU A 52 -20.42 1.23 -9.33
CA GLU A 52 -21.20 1.19 -8.12
C GLU A 52 -20.31 1.51 -6.91
N TRP A 53 -20.77 2.42 -6.02
CA TRP A 53 -20.02 2.89 -4.86
C TRP A 53 -20.78 2.74 -3.56
N HIS A 54 -20.08 2.23 -2.53
CA HIS A 54 -20.59 2.17 -1.18
C HIS A 54 -19.67 2.91 -0.20
N SER A 55 -20.28 3.81 0.60
CA SER A 55 -19.56 4.49 1.68
C SER A 55 -19.58 3.65 2.95
N VAL A 56 -18.48 2.92 3.25
CA VAL A 56 -18.34 2.11 4.47
C VAL A 56 -16.98 2.40 5.14
N ASP A 57 -17.01 2.70 6.43
CA ASP A 57 -15.80 2.67 7.28
C ASP A 57 -15.75 1.29 7.95
N VAL A 58 -14.77 0.46 7.55
CA VAL A 58 -14.61 -0.93 8.03
C VAL A 58 -14.37 -1.04 9.54
N GLY A 59 -13.97 0.06 10.19
CA GLY A 59 -13.76 0.14 11.64
C GLY A 59 -15.01 0.52 12.45
N ARG A 60 -16.19 0.68 11.82
CA ARG A 60 -17.44 1.02 12.52
C ARG A 60 -18.28 -0.21 12.83
N ASP A 61 -19.11 -0.09 13.83
CA ASP A 61 -19.96 -1.19 14.34
C ASP A 61 -21.04 -1.62 13.33
N ASP A 62 -21.45 -0.74 12.42
CA ASP A 62 -22.44 -1.03 11.37
C ASP A 62 -21.82 -1.74 10.15
N ALA A 63 -20.48 -1.72 10.01
CA ALA A 63 -19.77 -2.27 8.86
C ALA A 63 -20.06 -3.76 8.59
N PRO A 64 -20.09 -4.68 9.57
CA PRO A 64 -20.30 -6.10 9.29
C PRO A 64 -21.56 -6.39 8.50
N ARG A 65 -22.71 -5.81 8.93
CA ARG A 65 -24.01 -6.02 8.27
C ARG A 65 -24.06 -5.43 6.87
N ARG A 66 -23.42 -4.28 6.68
CA ARG A 66 -23.36 -3.59 5.37
C ARG A 66 -22.49 -4.35 4.39
N LEU A 67 -21.30 -4.79 4.82
CA LEU A 67 -20.37 -5.52 3.98
C LEU A 67 -20.94 -6.86 3.52
N VAL A 68 -21.62 -7.63 4.39
CA VAL A 68 -22.27 -8.90 3.98
C VAL A 68 -23.24 -8.66 2.83
N ARG A 69 -24.07 -7.62 2.90
CA ARG A 69 -25.03 -7.30 1.83
C ARG A 69 -24.35 -6.85 0.52
N ILE A 70 -23.23 -6.12 0.61
CA ILE A 70 -22.51 -5.64 -0.56
C ILE A 70 -21.72 -6.79 -1.22
N PHE A 71 -21.25 -7.74 -0.42
CA PHE A 71 -20.49 -8.90 -0.91
C PHE A 71 -21.39 -10.03 -1.44
N ASP A 72 -22.69 -9.94 -1.23
CA ASP A 72 -23.64 -10.93 -1.75
C ASP A 72 -23.56 -11.01 -3.28
N GLY A 73 -23.35 -12.22 -3.80
CA GLY A 73 -23.13 -12.48 -5.22
C GLY A 73 -21.78 -11.99 -5.79
N ALA A 74 -20.83 -11.60 -4.95
CA ALA A 74 -19.47 -11.28 -5.41
C ALA A 74 -18.61 -12.54 -5.57
N ASP A 75 -17.90 -12.67 -6.69
CA ASP A 75 -16.91 -13.74 -6.92
C ASP A 75 -15.64 -13.53 -6.11
N ALA A 76 -15.24 -12.26 -5.95
CA ALA A 76 -14.03 -11.90 -5.25
C ALA A 76 -14.15 -10.62 -4.42
N VAL A 77 -13.48 -10.60 -3.27
CA VAL A 77 -13.25 -9.41 -2.45
C VAL A 77 -11.76 -9.09 -2.41
N VAL A 78 -11.40 -7.88 -2.79
CA VAL A 78 -10.02 -7.35 -2.70
C VAL A 78 -9.97 -6.34 -1.56
N ASN A 79 -9.30 -6.69 -0.46
CA ASN A 79 -9.17 -5.80 0.69
C ASN A 79 -7.89 -4.96 0.61
N LEU A 80 -8.02 -3.71 0.21
CA LEU A 80 -6.97 -2.69 0.16
C LEU A 80 -7.12 -1.66 1.28
N ALA A 81 -8.16 -1.78 2.12
CA ALA A 81 -8.42 -0.81 3.19
C ALA A 81 -7.31 -0.84 4.25
N TRP A 82 -6.51 0.20 4.27
CA TRP A 82 -5.40 0.34 5.22
C TRP A 82 -5.09 1.80 5.51
N GLN A 83 -4.83 2.12 6.77
CA GLN A 83 -4.30 3.41 7.17
C GLN A 83 -2.78 3.31 7.35
N ILE A 84 -2.02 3.87 6.41
CA ILE A 84 -0.56 3.92 6.46
C ILE A 84 -0.09 5.07 7.36
N GLN A 85 -0.93 6.08 7.56
CA GLN A 85 -0.56 7.34 8.20
C GLN A 85 0.23 7.10 9.49
N PRO A 86 1.47 7.63 9.58
CA PRO A 86 2.10 7.81 10.87
C PRO A 86 1.15 8.64 11.73
N SER A 87 0.65 8.07 12.80
CA SER A 87 -0.38 8.69 13.62
C SER A 87 -0.07 8.50 15.09
N HIS A 88 -0.30 9.53 15.88
CA HIS A 88 -0.29 9.42 17.34
C HIS A 88 -1.52 8.68 17.88
N ASP A 89 -2.55 8.44 17.05
CA ASP A 89 -3.74 7.66 17.39
C ASP A 89 -3.57 6.18 17.02
N ALA A 90 -2.83 5.45 17.83
CA ALA A 90 -2.61 4.02 17.66
C ALA A 90 -3.89 3.19 17.72
N ARG A 91 -4.89 3.65 18.51
CA ARG A 91 -6.21 2.96 18.63
C ARG A 91 -6.97 3.01 17.33
N ARG A 92 -6.99 4.14 16.67
CA ARG A 92 -7.63 4.29 15.35
C ARG A 92 -6.94 3.43 14.29
N LEU A 93 -5.60 3.41 14.27
CA LEU A 93 -4.85 2.55 13.35
C LEU A 93 -5.17 1.07 13.56
N TYR A 94 -5.18 0.60 14.82
CA TYR A 94 -5.52 -0.77 15.15
C TYR A 94 -6.96 -1.12 14.74
N ARG A 95 -7.91 -0.24 15.07
CA ARG A 95 -9.33 -0.42 14.73
C ARG A 95 -9.55 -0.54 13.22
N THR A 96 -8.93 0.31 12.41
CA THR A 96 -9.10 0.24 10.95
C THR A 96 -8.31 -0.93 10.35
N ASN A 97 -7.03 -1.09 10.73
CA ASN A 97 -6.13 -2.01 10.05
C ASN A 97 -6.33 -3.46 10.48
N VAL A 98 -6.53 -3.70 11.77
CA VAL A 98 -6.64 -5.07 12.30
C VAL A 98 -8.11 -5.47 12.43
N LEU A 99 -8.89 -4.72 13.20
CA LEU A 99 -10.30 -5.07 13.40
C LEU A 99 -11.12 -4.87 12.11
N GLY A 100 -10.84 -3.82 11.34
CA GLY A 100 -11.48 -3.59 10.05
C GLY A 100 -11.18 -4.70 9.03
N SER A 101 -9.93 -5.19 8.96
CA SER A 101 -9.61 -6.35 8.11
C SER A 101 -10.36 -7.60 8.57
N ARG A 102 -10.41 -7.86 9.88
CA ARG A 102 -11.22 -8.96 10.45
C ARG A 102 -12.69 -8.86 10.04
N THR A 103 -13.26 -7.65 10.11
CA THR A 103 -14.64 -7.38 9.68
C THR A 103 -14.84 -7.72 8.21
N VAL A 104 -13.94 -7.32 7.33
CA VAL A 104 -13.99 -7.65 5.90
C VAL A 104 -13.94 -9.15 5.67
N PHE A 105 -13.01 -9.86 6.32
CA PHE A 105 -12.85 -11.31 6.17
C PHE A 105 -14.08 -12.08 6.62
N GLN A 106 -14.61 -11.73 7.79
CA GLN A 106 -15.84 -12.35 8.30
C GLN A 106 -17.05 -12.06 7.42
N ALA A 107 -17.14 -10.86 6.83
CA ALA A 107 -18.21 -10.52 5.90
C ALA A 107 -18.09 -11.33 4.60
N ALA A 108 -16.89 -11.51 4.06
CA ALA A 108 -16.64 -12.32 2.88
C ALA A 108 -17.03 -13.80 3.09
N LEU A 109 -16.67 -14.35 4.26
CA LEU A 109 -17.08 -15.72 4.64
C LEU A 109 -18.61 -15.86 4.73
N ARG A 110 -19.28 -14.92 5.39
CA ARG A 110 -20.74 -14.95 5.55
C ARG A 110 -21.50 -14.76 4.25
N ALA A 111 -20.95 -14.03 3.32
CA ALA A 111 -21.51 -13.82 1.99
C ALA A 111 -21.18 -14.96 1.00
N GLY A 112 -20.39 -15.95 1.41
CA GLY A 112 -20.01 -17.08 0.55
C GLY A 112 -19.08 -16.72 -0.60
N VAL A 113 -18.29 -15.64 -0.47
CA VAL A 113 -17.34 -15.21 -1.50
C VAL A 113 -16.30 -16.30 -1.77
N ALA A 114 -16.08 -16.62 -3.04
CA ALA A 114 -15.13 -17.68 -3.44
C ALA A 114 -13.66 -17.27 -3.27
N THR A 115 -13.35 -15.97 -3.44
CA THR A 115 -11.96 -15.47 -3.45
C THR A 115 -11.79 -14.25 -2.56
N LEU A 116 -10.80 -14.30 -1.66
CA LEU A 116 -10.38 -13.17 -0.83
C LEU A 116 -8.93 -12.80 -1.13
N VAL A 117 -8.71 -11.59 -1.63
CA VAL A 117 -7.36 -11.06 -1.91
C VAL A 117 -7.03 -9.96 -0.90
N GLN A 118 -5.95 -10.14 -0.14
CA GLN A 118 -5.51 -9.20 0.88
C GLN A 118 -4.28 -8.42 0.43
N ALA A 119 -4.34 -7.10 0.53
CA ALA A 119 -3.15 -6.25 0.44
C ALA A 119 -2.29 -6.43 1.71
N SER A 120 -1.22 -7.20 1.58
CA SER A 120 -0.18 -7.33 2.59
C SER A 120 0.98 -6.37 2.29
N SER A 121 2.23 -6.72 2.61
CA SER A 121 3.41 -5.88 2.41
C SER A 121 4.68 -6.64 2.74
N VAL A 122 5.84 -6.20 2.22
CA VAL A 122 7.17 -6.56 2.74
C VAL A 122 7.28 -6.38 4.26
N GLY A 123 6.50 -5.46 4.82
CA GLY A 123 6.46 -5.20 6.26
C GLY A 123 5.93 -6.36 7.12
N VAL A 124 5.36 -7.42 6.54
CA VAL A 124 4.92 -8.60 7.29
C VAL A 124 6.10 -9.45 7.78
N TYR A 125 7.23 -9.36 7.10
CA TYR A 125 8.38 -10.20 7.36
C TYR A 125 9.12 -9.83 8.66
N ALA A 126 9.71 -10.85 9.28
CA ALA A 126 10.74 -10.67 10.31
C ALA A 126 11.95 -9.91 9.72
N PRO A 127 12.80 -9.31 10.56
CA PRO A 127 14.09 -8.79 10.14
C PRO A 127 14.84 -9.79 9.25
N GLY A 128 15.39 -9.31 8.15
CA GLY A 128 16.06 -10.19 7.19
C GLY A 128 17.28 -9.52 6.54
N PRO A 129 18.00 -10.29 5.69
CA PRO A 129 19.18 -9.80 5.02
C PRO A 129 18.87 -8.65 4.06
N LYS A 130 19.84 -7.75 3.91
CA LYS A 130 19.78 -6.64 2.96
C LYS A 130 20.61 -6.88 1.68
N TRP A 131 21.28 -8.03 1.60
CA TRP A 131 22.14 -8.43 0.48
C TRP A 131 21.72 -9.77 -0.14
N ALA A 132 20.64 -10.37 0.36
CA ALA A 132 20.04 -11.57 -0.19
C ALA A 132 18.52 -11.43 -0.22
N TYR A 133 17.88 -12.12 -1.15
CA TYR A 133 16.43 -12.07 -1.32
C TYR A 133 15.76 -13.20 -0.56
N VAL A 134 14.64 -12.90 0.10
CA VAL A 134 13.83 -13.90 0.82
C VAL A 134 12.59 -14.28 0.01
N LYS A 135 12.22 -15.55 0.10
CA LYS A 135 10.98 -16.09 -0.50
C LYS A 135 9.79 -15.86 0.43
N GLU A 136 8.60 -16.14 -0.08
CA GLU A 136 7.33 -16.01 0.65
C GLU A 136 7.24 -16.85 1.92
N THR A 137 8.09 -17.84 2.04
CA THR A 137 8.22 -18.73 3.22
C THR A 137 9.04 -18.11 4.38
N TRP A 138 9.67 -16.95 4.17
CA TRP A 138 10.39 -16.27 5.26
C TRP A 138 9.46 -15.96 6.43
N LEU A 139 10.02 -15.93 7.66
CA LEU A 139 9.26 -15.70 8.89
C LEU A 139 8.42 -14.41 8.82
N ARG A 140 7.16 -14.50 9.24
CA ARG A 140 6.15 -13.42 9.17
C ARG A 140 5.78 -12.87 10.56
N THR A 141 6.78 -12.66 11.39
CA THR A 141 6.57 -12.10 12.74
C THR A 141 6.48 -10.57 12.76
N GLY A 142 6.80 -9.95 11.64
CA GLY A 142 6.93 -8.50 11.53
C GLY A 142 8.18 -7.98 12.24
N ILE A 143 8.31 -6.66 12.24
CA ILE A 143 9.36 -5.92 12.96
C ILE A 143 8.73 -5.33 14.23
N PRO A 144 9.11 -5.80 15.45
CA PRO A 144 8.39 -5.51 16.69
C PRO A 144 8.22 -4.02 17.00
N GLU A 145 9.19 -3.20 16.61
CA GLU A 145 9.15 -1.76 16.89
C GLU A 145 8.25 -0.96 15.92
N SER A 146 7.82 -1.56 14.79
CA SER A 146 6.93 -0.93 13.83
C SER A 146 5.49 -1.36 14.05
N SER A 147 4.61 -0.43 14.38
CA SER A 147 3.17 -0.69 14.50
C SER A 147 2.56 -1.16 13.17
N TYR A 148 2.99 -0.57 12.06
CA TYR A 148 2.61 -0.99 10.72
C TYR A 148 2.93 -2.48 10.49
N SER A 149 4.15 -2.87 10.77
CA SER A 149 4.65 -4.23 10.59
C SER A 149 3.91 -5.24 11.48
N ARG A 150 3.71 -4.91 12.77
CA ARG A 150 2.92 -5.74 13.68
C ARG A 150 1.49 -5.95 13.20
N HIS A 151 0.81 -4.87 12.73
CA HIS A 151 -0.55 -4.99 12.22
C HIS A 151 -0.62 -5.87 10.97
N LYS A 152 0.34 -5.74 10.03
CA LYS A 152 0.41 -6.62 8.84
C LYS A 152 0.58 -8.09 9.23
N ALA A 153 1.48 -8.38 10.19
CA ALA A 153 1.69 -9.73 10.69
C ALA A 153 0.44 -10.31 11.41
N MET A 154 -0.27 -9.47 12.18
CA MET A 154 -1.53 -9.88 12.82
C MET A 154 -2.61 -10.23 11.78
N VAL A 155 -2.76 -9.42 10.74
CA VAL A 155 -3.74 -9.65 9.68
C VAL A 155 -3.45 -10.92 8.90
N GLU A 156 -2.18 -11.20 8.60
CA GLU A 156 -1.84 -12.46 7.91
C GLU A 156 -2.05 -13.70 8.78
N ARG A 157 -1.83 -13.63 10.10
CA ARG A 157 -2.17 -14.73 11.00
C ARG A 157 -3.68 -15.03 11.04
N MET A 158 -4.52 -13.98 11.06
CA MET A 158 -5.98 -14.20 10.94
C MET A 158 -6.36 -14.88 9.64
N LEU A 159 -5.65 -14.60 8.55
CA LEU A 159 -5.88 -15.30 7.27
C LEU A 159 -5.41 -16.75 7.29
N ASP A 160 -4.34 -17.08 8.04
CA ASP A 160 -3.91 -18.48 8.21
C ASP A 160 -4.97 -19.30 8.95
N GLU A 161 -5.57 -18.71 10.01
CA GLU A 161 -6.69 -19.32 10.73
C GLU A 161 -7.90 -19.54 9.82
N ILE A 162 -8.27 -18.52 9.02
CA ILE A 162 -9.38 -18.62 8.07
C ILE A 162 -9.12 -19.69 6.99
N GLU A 163 -7.92 -19.78 6.44
CA GLU A 163 -7.59 -20.81 5.44
C GLU A 163 -7.67 -22.23 6.02
N SER A 164 -7.27 -22.39 7.29
CA SER A 164 -7.39 -23.66 7.99
C SER A 164 -8.85 -24.07 8.22
N ASP A 165 -9.69 -23.11 8.67
CA ASP A 165 -11.07 -23.36 9.05
C ASP A 165 -12.02 -23.43 7.82
N HIS A 166 -11.65 -22.73 6.73
CA HIS A 166 -12.46 -22.60 5.52
C HIS A 166 -11.64 -22.91 4.26
N PRO A 167 -11.28 -24.18 4.02
CA PRO A 167 -10.38 -24.57 2.92
C PRO A 167 -10.96 -24.32 1.52
N THR A 168 -12.27 -24.15 1.40
CA THR A 168 -12.94 -23.80 0.13
C THR A 168 -12.71 -22.34 -0.28
N LEU A 169 -12.53 -21.43 0.69
CA LEU A 169 -12.21 -20.04 0.39
C LEU A 169 -10.79 -19.93 -0.19
N ARG A 170 -10.66 -19.37 -1.36
CA ARG A 170 -9.38 -19.07 -1.97
C ARG A 170 -8.80 -17.77 -1.41
N VAL A 171 -7.73 -17.87 -0.64
CA VAL A 171 -7.08 -16.71 -0.03
C VAL A 171 -5.75 -16.41 -0.71
N VAL A 172 -5.57 -15.16 -1.16
CA VAL A 172 -4.32 -14.67 -1.76
C VAL A 172 -3.83 -13.43 -1.02
N ARG A 173 -2.53 -13.33 -0.80
CA ARG A 173 -1.85 -12.21 -0.16
C ARG A 173 -0.86 -11.58 -1.14
N ILE A 174 -1.05 -10.32 -1.50
CA ILE A 174 -0.08 -9.58 -2.29
C ILE A 174 0.85 -8.82 -1.33
N ARG A 175 2.15 -9.10 -1.39
CA ARG A 175 3.19 -8.50 -0.54
C ARG A 175 4.07 -7.56 -1.38
N PRO A 176 3.65 -6.33 -1.61
CA PRO A 176 4.46 -5.38 -2.37
C PRO A 176 5.59 -4.77 -1.54
N GLY A 177 6.61 -4.28 -2.26
CA GLY A 177 7.55 -3.27 -1.77
C GLY A 177 6.87 -1.92 -1.58
N LEU A 178 7.62 -0.83 -1.72
CA LEU A 178 7.07 0.53 -1.75
C LEU A 178 6.30 0.75 -3.05
N ILE A 179 5.04 1.16 -2.96
CA ILE A 179 4.19 1.36 -4.14
C ILE A 179 4.22 2.83 -4.55
N PHE A 180 4.74 3.10 -5.73
CA PHE A 180 4.91 4.44 -6.26
C PHE A 180 4.05 4.68 -7.51
N GLN A 181 3.53 5.88 -7.64
CA GLN A 181 2.98 6.50 -8.83
C GLN A 181 2.92 8.01 -8.64
N ARG A 182 2.83 8.78 -9.71
CA ARG A 182 2.81 10.25 -9.68
C ARG A 182 1.67 10.80 -8.83
N ASP A 183 0.46 10.27 -8.98
CA ASP A 183 -0.74 10.74 -8.28
C ASP A 183 -0.71 10.50 -6.75
N ALA A 184 0.20 9.64 -6.26
CA ALA A 184 0.41 9.44 -4.84
C ALA A 184 1.41 10.44 -4.22
N GLY A 185 2.01 11.34 -5.01
CA GLY A 185 3.06 12.26 -4.54
C GLY A 185 2.65 13.10 -3.34
N THR A 186 1.46 13.72 -3.39
CA THR A 186 0.95 14.51 -2.25
C THR A 186 0.67 13.64 -1.02
N GLU A 187 0.12 12.43 -1.20
CA GLU A 187 -0.16 11.50 -0.11
C GLU A 187 1.13 11.04 0.57
N ILE A 188 2.12 10.61 -0.20
CA ILE A 188 3.44 10.19 0.28
C ILE A 188 4.15 11.36 0.97
N GLY A 189 4.06 12.58 0.41
CA GLY A 189 4.57 13.78 1.02
C GLY A 189 3.99 14.05 2.41
N ARG A 190 2.68 13.87 2.57
CA ARG A 190 2.01 14.02 3.87
C ARG A 190 2.46 12.97 4.90
N TYR A 191 2.77 11.75 4.44
CA TYR A 191 3.09 10.64 5.35
C TYR A 191 4.56 10.57 5.70
N PHE A 192 5.46 10.87 4.77
CA PHE A 192 6.88 10.58 4.95
C PHE A 192 7.81 11.79 4.79
N ALA A 193 7.41 12.81 4.04
CA ALA A 193 8.30 13.91 3.75
C ALA A 193 8.30 15.01 4.83
N GLY A 194 7.12 15.33 5.37
CA GLY A 194 6.98 16.43 6.33
C GLY A 194 7.42 17.80 5.76
N PRO A 195 7.39 18.86 6.59
CA PRO A 195 7.74 20.21 6.16
C PRO A 195 9.25 20.43 5.91
N LEU A 196 10.08 19.50 6.35
CA LEU A 196 11.56 19.61 6.25
C LEU A 196 12.11 19.19 4.88
N VAL A 197 11.30 18.51 4.05
CA VAL A 197 11.74 18.12 2.71
C VAL A 197 11.75 19.33 1.79
N PRO A 198 12.90 19.66 1.18
CA PRO A 198 13.03 20.83 0.32
C PRO A 198 12.41 20.56 -1.07
N VAL A 199 11.06 20.62 -1.14
CA VAL A 199 10.28 20.34 -2.36
C VAL A 199 10.79 21.12 -3.58
N ARG A 200 11.35 22.33 -3.37
CA ARG A 200 11.95 23.12 -4.44
C ARG A 200 13.18 22.45 -5.06
N LEU A 201 14.02 21.81 -4.23
CA LEU A 201 15.20 21.07 -4.71
C LEU A 201 14.80 19.79 -5.42
N LEU A 202 13.75 19.11 -4.91
CA LEU A 202 13.20 17.93 -5.59
C LEU A 202 12.72 18.24 -7.02
N ARG A 203 12.16 19.44 -7.26
CA ARG A 203 11.79 19.89 -8.61
C ARG A 203 12.98 20.00 -9.57
N LEU A 204 14.16 20.25 -9.04
CA LEU A 204 15.41 20.31 -9.79
C LEU A 204 16.08 18.91 -9.92
N GLY A 205 15.44 17.86 -9.39
CA GLY A 205 16.04 16.53 -9.33
C GLY A 205 17.29 16.47 -8.43
N TRP A 206 17.44 17.40 -7.49
CA TRP A 206 18.64 17.52 -6.67
C TRP A 206 18.34 17.41 -5.17
N VAL A 207 19.01 16.45 -4.53
CA VAL A 207 19.01 16.28 -3.06
C VAL A 207 20.46 16.26 -2.59
N PRO A 208 20.98 17.38 -2.07
CA PRO A 208 22.43 17.57 -1.89
C PRO A 208 23.07 16.56 -0.94
N LEU A 209 22.37 16.15 0.11
CA LEU A 209 22.88 15.19 1.10
C LEU A 209 21.86 14.06 1.27
N LEU A 210 22.32 12.83 1.08
CA LEU A 210 21.51 11.62 1.25
C LEU A 210 22.09 10.76 2.37
N PRO A 211 21.29 10.34 3.34
CA PRO A 211 21.78 9.46 4.39
C PRO A 211 22.17 8.10 3.79
N ALA A 212 23.43 7.73 3.95
CA ALA A 212 23.95 6.44 3.54
C ALA A 212 24.07 5.51 4.75
N ASN A 213 23.30 4.44 4.73
CA ASN A 213 23.36 3.36 5.69
C ASN A 213 23.23 2.04 4.94
N PRO A 214 24.04 1.00 5.22
CA PRO A 214 23.96 -0.29 4.54
C PRO A 214 22.58 -0.98 4.65
N GLY A 215 21.82 -0.66 5.70
CA GLY A 215 20.45 -1.16 5.89
C GLY A 215 19.39 -0.42 5.06
N LEU A 216 19.70 0.75 4.48
CA LEU A 216 18.76 1.48 3.62
C LEU A 216 18.78 0.92 2.18
N ARG A 217 18.36 -0.31 2.05
CA ARG A 217 18.13 -1.00 0.78
C ARG A 217 16.67 -1.37 0.69
N LEU A 218 15.95 -0.78 -0.24
CA LEU A 218 14.50 -0.86 -0.34
C LEU A 218 14.12 -1.34 -1.74
N GLN A 219 13.00 -2.03 -1.84
CA GLN A 219 12.40 -2.35 -3.13
C GLN A 219 11.14 -1.52 -3.34
N ALA A 220 10.96 -1.07 -4.55
CA ALA A 220 9.77 -0.36 -4.98
C ALA A 220 9.13 -1.08 -6.16
N VAL A 221 7.89 -0.69 -6.46
CA VAL A 221 7.13 -1.19 -7.61
C VAL A 221 6.15 -0.10 -8.03
N HIS A 222 5.85 0.00 -9.32
CA HIS A 222 4.85 0.94 -9.80
C HIS A 222 3.43 0.48 -9.42
N ALA A 223 2.53 1.41 -9.17
CA ALA A 223 1.17 1.09 -8.77
C ALA A 223 0.40 0.30 -9.84
N ASP A 224 0.67 0.53 -11.12
CA ASP A 224 0.05 -0.21 -12.23
C ASP A 224 0.56 -1.65 -12.31
N ASP A 225 1.84 -1.90 -12.01
CA ASP A 225 2.38 -3.26 -11.93
C ASP A 225 1.76 -4.05 -10.76
N VAL A 226 1.50 -3.37 -9.64
CA VAL A 226 0.75 -3.97 -8.51
C VAL A 226 -0.69 -4.25 -8.91
N ALA A 227 -1.32 -3.37 -9.66
CA ALA A 227 -2.67 -3.57 -10.16
C ALA A 227 -2.76 -4.76 -11.13
N ASP A 228 -1.76 -4.93 -12.00
CA ASP A 228 -1.67 -6.11 -12.88
C ASP A 228 -1.49 -7.40 -12.07
N ALA A 229 -0.70 -7.39 -10.99
CA ALA A 229 -0.59 -8.54 -10.09
C ALA A 229 -1.94 -8.90 -9.44
N TYR A 230 -2.74 -7.92 -9.03
CA TYR A 230 -4.11 -8.17 -8.52
C TYR A 230 -5.00 -8.80 -9.58
N LEU A 231 -5.01 -8.29 -10.81
CA LEU A 231 -5.81 -8.88 -11.88
C LEU A 231 -5.40 -10.32 -12.17
N ARG A 232 -4.09 -10.60 -12.25
CA ARG A 232 -3.58 -11.96 -12.48
C ARG A 232 -4.01 -12.94 -11.39
N VAL A 233 -3.97 -12.56 -10.11
CA VAL A 233 -4.45 -13.43 -9.03
C VAL A 233 -5.97 -13.59 -9.03
N LEU A 234 -6.73 -12.61 -9.51
CA LEU A 234 -8.17 -12.77 -9.67
C LEU A 234 -8.49 -13.84 -10.73
N ARG A 235 -7.74 -13.87 -11.82
CA ARG A 235 -7.94 -14.80 -12.96
C ARG A 235 -7.31 -16.18 -12.78
N ALA A 236 -6.24 -16.27 -11.97
CA ALA A 236 -5.53 -17.55 -11.76
C ALA A 236 -6.12 -18.30 -10.56
N ASP A 237 -6.10 -19.64 -10.64
CA ASP A 237 -6.42 -20.50 -9.49
C ASP A 237 -5.19 -20.71 -8.60
N VAL A 238 -4.79 -19.63 -7.93
CA VAL A 238 -3.61 -19.62 -7.04
C VAL A 238 -4.00 -19.25 -5.61
N ARG A 239 -3.21 -19.71 -4.64
CA ARG A 239 -3.41 -19.45 -3.20
C ARG A 239 -2.11 -18.99 -2.54
N GLY A 240 -2.23 -18.43 -1.35
CA GLY A 240 -1.09 -18.04 -0.52
C GLY A 240 -0.52 -16.67 -0.89
N ALA A 241 0.78 -16.45 -0.69
CA ALA A 241 1.39 -15.14 -0.79
C ALA A 241 2.25 -14.98 -2.05
N PHE A 242 2.29 -13.75 -2.59
CA PHE A 242 3.13 -13.37 -3.71
C PHE A 242 3.89 -12.09 -3.37
N ASN A 243 5.22 -12.15 -3.46
CA ASN A 243 6.08 -10.98 -3.38
C ASN A 243 6.02 -10.20 -4.68
N ILE A 244 5.89 -8.87 -4.58
CA ILE A 244 5.73 -7.98 -5.74
C ILE A 244 6.68 -6.81 -5.58
N ALA A 245 7.75 -6.78 -6.38
CA ALA A 245 8.76 -5.71 -6.38
C ALA A 245 9.45 -5.63 -7.73
N ALA A 246 9.97 -4.43 -8.05
CA ALA A 246 10.78 -4.20 -9.25
C ALA A 246 12.25 -4.01 -8.88
N GLU A 247 13.11 -4.24 -9.84
CA GLU A 247 14.54 -3.91 -9.77
C GLU A 247 14.82 -2.55 -10.46
N PRO A 248 15.94 -1.89 -10.18
CA PRO A 248 16.95 -2.27 -9.19
C PRO A 248 16.53 -1.95 -7.75
N VAL A 249 17.19 -2.58 -6.77
CA VAL A 249 17.08 -2.19 -5.36
C VAL A 249 17.45 -0.72 -5.19
N LEU A 250 16.60 0.03 -4.52
CA LEU A 250 16.85 1.42 -4.18
C LEU A 250 17.76 1.48 -2.94
N ASP A 251 19.06 1.59 -3.19
CA ASP A 251 20.08 1.76 -2.16
C ASP A 251 20.64 3.21 -2.17
N PRO A 252 21.43 3.60 -1.15
CA PRO A 252 21.99 4.95 -1.09
C PRO A 252 22.80 5.36 -2.31
N ALA A 253 23.51 4.44 -2.96
CA ALA A 253 24.30 4.74 -4.15
C ALA A 253 23.41 5.01 -5.37
N THR A 254 22.35 4.21 -5.53
CA THR A 254 21.34 4.42 -6.58
C THR A 254 20.62 5.75 -6.38
N LEU A 255 20.20 6.06 -5.14
CA LEU A 255 19.55 7.32 -4.82
C LEU A 255 20.48 8.52 -5.02
N ALA A 256 21.77 8.40 -4.67
CA ALA A 256 22.76 9.46 -4.85
C ALA A 256 22.98 9.78 -6.33
N ARG A 257 23.07 8.76 -7.19
CA ARG A 257 23.16 8.94 -8.65
C ARG A 257 21.91 9.61 -9.21
N GLU A 258 20.74 9.14 -8.78
CA GLU A 258 19.46 9.63 -9.27
C GLU A 258 19.19 11.09 -8.92
N PHE A 259 19.52 11.49 -7.68
CA PHE A 259 19.28 12.84 -7.18
C PHE A 259 20.52 13.72 -7.15
N HIS A 260 21.59 13.36 -7.85
CA HIS A 260 22.85 14.12 -7.91
C HIS A 260 23.34 14.56 -6.53
N GLY A 261 23.17 13.69 -5.52
CA GLY A 261 23.48 13.96 -4.14
C GLY A 261 24.75 13.28 -3.65
N ILE A 262 25.27 13.75 -2.53
CA ILE A 262 26.42 13.16 -1.85
C ILE A 262 25.90 12.19 -0.78
N PRO A 263 26.25 10.90 -0.83
CA PRO A 263 25.88 9.95 0.22
C PRO A 263 26.72 10.22 1.48
N VAL A 264 26.04 10.56 2.57
CA VAL A 264 26.69 10.83 3.86
C VAL A 264 26.48 9.62 4.78
N PRO A 265 27.54 8.96 5.26
CA PRO A 265 27.42 7.85 6.18
C PRO A 265 26.72 8.27 7.47
N VAL A 266 25.58 7.62 7.76
CA VAL A 266 24.80 7.89 8.98
C VAL A 266 24.53 6.57 9.70
N PRO A 267 24.99 6.42 10.95
CA PRO A 267 24.69 5.24 11.75
C PRO A 267 23.19 5.06 11.98
N GLY A 268 22.72 3.81 11.99
CA GLY A 268 21.29 3.51 12.15
C GLY A 268 20.67 4.06 13.44
N PHE A 269 21.44 4.12 14.53
CA PHE A 269 20.97 4.73 15.79
C PHE A 269 20.74 6.25 15.68
N ALA A 270 21.56 6.95 14.88
CA ALA A 270 21.41 8.38 14.66
C ALA A 270 20.17 8.67 13.80
N LEU A 271 19.90 7.88 12.76
CA LEU A 271 18.65 7.96 11.99
C LEU A 271 17.42 7.73 12.87
N GLN A 272 17.47 6.73 13.74
CA GLN A 272 16.37 6.41 14.66
C GLN A 272 16.17 7.52 15.71
N GLY A 273 17.27 8.07 16.27
CA GLY A 273 17.23 9.16 17.22
C GLY A 273 16.67 10.44 16.61
N ALA A 274 17.11 10.81 15.41
CA ALA A 274 16.59 11.97 14.69
C ALA A 274 15.09 11.82 14.37
N ALA A 275 14.66 10.62 13.94
CA ALA A 275 13.24 10.35 13.68
C ALA A 275 12.42 10.41 14.99
N ALA A 276 12.91 9.84 16.08
CA ALA A 276 12.21 9.87 17.37
C ALA A 276 12.08 11.30 17.92
N LEU A 277 13.15 12.09 17.87
CA LEU A 277 13.16 13.48 18.34
C LEU A 277 12.23 14.36 17.49
N SER A 278 12.34 14.30 16.17
CA SER A 278 11.52 15.09 15.26
C SER A 278 10.03 14.70 15.33
N TRP A 279 9.73 13.42 15.56
CA TRP A 279 8.36 12.97 15.81
C TRP A 279 7.81 13.46 17.16
N TRP A 280 8.61 13.39 18.23
CA TRP A 280 8.23 13.90 19.53
C TRP A 280 7.97 15.41 19.49
N LEU A 281 8.80 16.17 18.77
CA LEU A 281 8.63 17.60 18.54
C LEU A 281 7.51 17.91 17.52
N ARG A 282 6.85 16.92 16.95
CA ARG A 282 5.82 17.03 15.90
C ARG A 282 6.28 17.78 14.63
N LEU A 283 7.59 17.76 14.36
CA LEU A 283 8.18 18.38 13.18
C LEU A 283 7.98 17.57 11.91
N GLN A 284 7.77 16.24 12.07
CA GLN A 284 7.51 15.33 10.95
C GLN A 284 6.70 14.12 11.43
N PRO A 285 5.99 13.41 10.51
CA PRO A 285 5.05 12.36 10.89
C PRO A 285 5.69 10.97 11.12
N VAL A 286 6.95 10.73 10.72
CA VAL A 286 7.59 9.41 10.74
C VAL A 286 8.16 9.10 12.12
N ASP A 287 7.68 8.05 12.77
CA ASP A 287 8.24 7.58 14.03
C ASP A 287 9.47 6.67 13.82
N ARG A 288 10.15 6.33 14.92
CA ARG A 288 11.31 5.41 14.87
C ARG A 288 10.98 4.02 14.32
N GLY A 289 9.71 3.60 14.39
CA GLY A 289 9.26 2.30 13.89
C GLY A 289 9.30 2.21 12.36
N TRP A 290 9.05 3.31 11.67
CA TRP A 290 9.21 3.39 10.22
C TRP A 290 10.68 3.31 9.79
N VAL A 291 11.57 3.99 10.50
CA VAL A 291 13.02 3.89 10.24
C VAL A 291 13.52 2.47 10.49
N LYS A 292 13.08 1.83 11.57
CA LYS A 292 13.41 0.43 11.84
C LYS A 292 12.87 -0.51 10.78
N LEU A 293 11.65 -0.27 10.30
CA LEU A 293 11.09 -1.02 9.18
C LEU A 293 11.97 -0.90 7.93
N ALA A 294 12.34 0.32 7.56
CA ALA A 294 13.20 0.56 6.39
C ALA A 294 14.57 -0.13 6.51
N LEU A 295 15.18 -0.09 7.71
CA LEU A 295 16.49 -0.68 7.95
C LEU A 295 16.49 -2.22 8.06
N LYS A 296 15.37 -2.83 8.46
CA LYS A 296 15.31 -4.25 8.84
C LYS A 296 14.46 -5.12 7.90
N ALA A 297 13.53 -4.53 7.13
CA ALA A 297 12.72 -5.30 6.17
C ALA A 297 13.63 -5.96 5.12
N PRO A 298 13.44 -7.26 4.83
CA PRO A 298 14.29 -7.97 3.87
C PRO A 298 14.05 -7.50 2.44
N LEU A 299 14.93 -7.91 1.52
CA LEU A 299 14.68 -7.86 0.09
C LEU A 299 13.88 -9.11 -0.31
N MET A 300 12.91 -8.95 -1.20
CA MET A 300 11.97 -10.01 -1.60
C MET A 300 12.34 -10.60 -2.96
N CYS A 301 12.38 -11.94 -3.04
CA CYS A 301 12.40 -12.68 -4.29
C CYS A 301 10.98 -12.72 -4.88
N CYS A 302 10.84 -12.38 -6.16
CA CYS A 302 9.56 -12.36 -6.87
C CYS A 302 9.40 -13.54 -7.85
N ASP A 303 10.24 -14.58 -7.76
CA ASP A 303 10.25 -15.73 -8.67
C ASP A 303 8.90 -16.45 -8.69
N ARG A 304 8.21 -16.51 -7.55
CA ARG A 304 6.89 -17.14 -7.47
C ARG A 304 5.87 -16.38 -8.31
N ALA A 305 5.85 -15.07 -8.23
CA ALA A 305 4.96 -14.23 -9.04
C ALA A 305 5.27 -14.37 -10.54
N ALA A 306 6.56 -14.45 -10.91
CA ALA A 306 6.97 -14.67 -12.28
C ALA A 306 6.57 -16.06 -12.80
N GLY A 307 6.72 -17.12 -11.99
CA GLY A 307 6.45 -18.50 -12.39
C GLY A 307 4.96 -18.85 -12.40
N GLU A 308 4.23 -18.53 -11.34
CA GLU A 308 2.83 -18.94 -11.17
C GLU A 308 1.82 -17.96 -11.78
N LEU A 309 2.13 -16.66 -11.80
CA LEU A 309 1.25 -15.63 -12.36
C LEU A 309 1.72 -15.13 -13.73
N GLY A 310 2.92 -15.48 -14.19
CA GLY A 310 3.54 -14.84 -15.35
C GLY A 310 3.77 -13.35 -15.15
N TRP A 311 3.79 -12.88 -13.87
CA TRP A 311 3.91 -11.46 -13.54
C TRP A 311 5.37 -11.01 -13.60
N ARG A 312 5.60 -9.90 -14.27
CA ARG A 312 6.86 -9.15 -14.25
C ARG A 312 6.55 -7.67 -14.24
N PRO A 313 7.32 -6.84 -13.49
CA PRO A 313 7.12 -5.41 -13.53
C PRO A 313 7.45 -4.85 -14.93
N GLU A 314 6.60 -3.97 -15.45
CA GLU A 314 6.84 -3.23 -16.68
C GLU A 314 7.65 -1.95 -16.40
N THR A 315 7.50 -1.38 -15.20
CA THR A 315 8.20 -0.18 -14.76
C THR A 315 9.29 -0.53 -13.76
N ASP A 316 10.53 -0.13 -14.02
CA ASP A 316 11.63 -0.32 -13.08
C ASP A 316 11.48 0.56 -11.82
N ALA A 317 12.15 0.17 -10.72
CA ALA A 317 12.03 0.84 -9.44
C ALA A 317 12.49 2.30 -9.44
N VAL A 318 13.48 2.64 -10.28
CA VAL A 318 14.01 4.02 -10.39
C VAL A 318 13.01 4.90 -11.14
N SER A 319 12.43 4.40 -12.22
CA SER A 319 11.37 5.10 -12.96
C SER A 319 10.15 5.37 -12.09
N ALA A 320 9.68 4.37 -11.33
CA ALA A 320 8.59 4.54 -10.37
C ALA A 320 8.94 5.58 -9.28
N LEU A 321 10.19 5.61 -8.81
CA LEU A 321 10.67 6.61 -7.86
C LEU A 321 10.68 8.01 -8.48
N ARG A 322 11.14 8.18 -9.72
CA ARG A 322 11.10 9.47 -10.43
C ARG A 322 9.70 10.03 -10.54
N GLU A 323 8.74 9.19 -10.89
CA GLU A 323 7.34 9.59 -11.00
C GLU A 323 6.76 10.10 -9.67
N VAL A 324 6.97 9.38 -8.58
CA VAL A 324 6.44 9.81 -7.27
C VAL A 324 7.15 11.07 -6.75
N VAL A 325 8.45 11.23 -7.04
CA VAL A 325 9.20 12.44 -6.68
C VAL A 325 8.73 13.64 -7.50
N ALA A 326 8.51 13.47 -8.80
CA ALA A 326 7.90 14.49 -9.65
C ALA A 326 6.51 14.86 -9.13
N GLY A 327 5.68 13.86 -8.81
CA GLY A 327 4.36 14.04 -8.21
C GLY A 327 4.41 14.80 -6.88
N LEU A 328 5.39 14.50 -6.02
CA LEU A 328 5.61 15.22 -4.77
C LEU A 328 6.00 16.68 -5.03
N ALA A 329 6.93 16.92 -5.95
CA ALA A 329 7.40 18.25 -6.31
C ALA A 329 6.29 19.13 -6.92
N GLU A 330 5.42 18.54 -7.71
CA GLU A 330 4.28 19.21 -8.34
C GLU A 330 3.02 19.23 -7.46
N ARG A 331 3.06 18.56 -6.30
CA ARG A 331 1.89 18.33 -5.44
C ARG A 331 0.76 17.62 -6.19
N ALA A 332 1.15 16.68 -7.04
CA ALA A 332 0.21 15.89 -7.82
C ALA A 332 -0.70 15.06 -6.92
N GLY A 333 -1.86 14.75 -7.46
CA GLY A 333 -2.87 13.94 -6.81
C GLY A 333 -4.09 13.84 -7.71
N ARG A 334 -5.15 13.22 -7.20
CA ARG A 334 -6.45 13.13 -7.88
C ARG A 334 -7.50 13.91 -7.12
N PRO A 335 -8.06 14.98 -7.70
CA PRO A 335 -9.11 15.77 -7.07
C PRO A 335 -10.31 14.91 -6.65
N GLU A 336 -10.66 13.93 -7.48
CA GLU A 336 -11.80 13.04 -7.32
C GLU A 336 -11.63 12.07 -6.13
N SER A 337 -10.39 11.75 -5.78
CA SER A 337 -10.09 10.81 -4.69
C SER A 337 -9.84 11.54 -3.38
N PRO A 338 -10.65 11.30 -2.32
CA PRO A 338 -10.40 11.92 -1.01
C PRO A 338 -9.02 11.66 -0.42
N PRO A 339 -8.41 10.45 -0.49
CA PRO A 339 -7.06 10.23 0.01
C PRO A 339 -5.96 10.80 -0.88
N LEU A 340 -6.15 10.81 -2.21
CA LEU A 340 -5.16 11.27 -3.18
C LEU A 340 -5.32 12.73 -3.60
N ARG A 341 -6.13 13.53 -2.90
CA ARG A 341 -6.33 14.93 -3.27
C ARG A 341 -5.01 15.69 -3.40
N PRO A 342 -4.85 16.52 -4.46
CA PRO A 342 -3.70 17.38 -4.65
C PRO A 342 -3.44 18.27 -3.43
N GLY A 343 -2.18 18.58 -3.17
CA GLY A 343 -1.81 19.51 -2.09
C GLY A 343 -2.28 20.92 -2.38
N THR A 344 -2.99 21.54 -1.44
CA THR A 344 -3.32 22.97 -1.50
C THR A 344 -2.08 23.83 -1.27
N SER A 345 -2.00 25.01 -1.90
CA SER A 345 -0.96 26.01 -1.64
C SER A 345 -0.98 26.44 -0.16
N ARG A 346 0.16 26.85 0.39
CA ARG A 346 0.38 27.20 1.82
C ARG A 346 -0.70 28.11 2.47
N SER A 347 -1.49 28.86 1.68
CA SER A 347 -2.60 29.68 2.18
C SER A 347 -3.79 28.89 2.74
N GLY A 348 -3.89 27.58 2.47
CA GLY A 348 -4.96 26.70 2.99
C GLY A 348 -4.63 25.99 4.31
N LEU A 349 -3.36 25.92 4.71
CA LEU A 349 -2.92 25.20 5.91
C LEU A 349 -3.34 25.86 7.25
N LEU A 350 -3.67 27.15 7.24
CA LEU A 350 -4.16 27.86 8.42
C LEU A 350 -5.68 27.76 8.62
N ARG A 351 -6.44 27.26 7.65
CA ARG A 351 -7.91 27.09 7.73
C ARG A 351 -8.40 25.68 8.06
N GLY A 352 -7.54 24.68 8.08
CA GLY A 352 -7.91 23.26 8.24
C GLY A 352 -8.00 22.75 9.68
N ARG A 353 -8.32 23.58 10.67
CA ARG A 353 -8.38 23.19 12.10
C ARG A 353 -9.80 23.14 12.68
N ARG A 354 -10.82 22.97 11.85
CA ARG A 354 -12.20 22.71 12.31
C ARG A 354 -12.89 21.80 11.29
N ASP A 355 -12.91 20.51 11.53
CA ASP A 355 -13.98 19.63 11.11
C ASP A 355 -14.28 18.63 12.24
N PRO A 356 -15.56 18.44 12.58
CA PRO A 356 -16.03 17.65 13.72
C PRO A 356 -15.85 16.15 13.55
#